data_54986add2f8bfac3d1e650ad96aac501
#
_entry.id   54986add2f8bfac3d1e650ad96aac501
#
_cell.length_a   1.000
_cell.length_b   1.000
_cell.length_c   1.000
_cell.angle_alpha   90.00
_cell.angle_beta   90.00
_cell.angle_gamma   90.00
#
_symmetry.space_group_name_H-M   'P 1'
#
loop_
_entity.id
_entity.type
_entity.pdbx_description
1 polymer ?
#
loop_
_entity_poly.entity_id
_entity_poly.type
_entity_poly.pdbx_seq_one_letter_code
_entity_poly.pdbx_strand_id
1 'polypeptide(L)'
;MAKINLKRGLTDIVLYLIIFIVVQIIVMYAGVGIWAGIKGEGYQATLLAISSGSNPILTALTSAFSNVITLVIFLKTKWTPLTRDYLLSKPWVTLLWVALFALGTIIPLGFIYEQIGIEMDENAEQIFASLMKEPWGYVAIGILAPFAEEVVFRGAVLRTLLGLMSKKNHWVAIMISAAIFGLVHANVAQFVNALLLGLLLGWMYYRTKSLVPGILLHWVNNTMAYVLSNIMPQSDGKLIDLFHGDEKIMYYAVGFSLCIMIPSFIQLIIRLKKVKA
;
A
#
# COMPACT_ATOMS: atom_id res chain seq x y z
N MET A 1 14.56 22.76 -4.04
CA MET A 1 15.00 21.97 -2.86
C MET A 1 16.49 22.16 -2.67
N ALA A 2 16.93 22.46 -1.44
CA ALA A 2 18.37 22.49 -1.13
C ALA A 2 18.99 21.10 -1.41
N LYS A 3 20.22 21.04 -1.97
CA LYS A 3 20.93 19.77 -2.18
C LYS A 3 21.16 19.10 -0.83
N ILE A 4 20.55 17.94 -0.62
CA ILE A 4 20.78 17.11 0.56
C ILE A 4 22.18 16.48 0.41
N ASN A 5 22.98 16.47 1.49
CA ASN A 5 24.26 15.75 1.48
C ASN A 5 23.97 14.24 1.30
N LEU A 6 24.69 13.57 0.41
CA LEU A 6 24.48 12.16 0.07
C LEU A 6 24.51 11.26 1.31
N LYS A 7 25.56 11.38 2.13
CA LYS A 7 25.72 10.58 3.35
C LYS A 7 24.53 10.76 4.29
N ARG A 8 24.15 12.02 4.55
CA ARG A 8 23.01 12.33 5.42
C ARG A 8 21.70 11.76 4.85
N GLY A 9 21.43 11.97 3.57
CA GLY A 9 20.18 11.48 2.97
C GLY A 9 20.07 9.95 2.96
N LEU A 10 21.17 9.23 2.75
CA LEU A 10 21.19 7.76 2.86
C LEU A 10 20.97 7.32 4.30
N THR A 11 21.62 7.97 5.28
CA THR A 11 21.39 7.69 6.70
C THR A 11 19.93 7.96 7.11
N ASP A 12 19.34 9.05 6.63
CA ASP A 12 17.93 9.37 6.90
C ASP A 12 17.00 8.27 6.36
N ILE A 13 17.22 7.80 5.12
CA ILE A 13 16.41 6.72 4.52
C ILE A 13 16.52 5.44 5.35
N VAL A 14 17.73 5.02 5.72
CA VAL A 14 17.94 3.83 6.55
C VAL A 14 17.24 3.98 7.90
N LEU A 15 17.32 5.16 8.52
CA LEU A 15 16.62 5.46 9.78
C LEU A 15 15.11 5.35 9.64
N TYR A 16 14.52 5.89 8.55
CA TYR A 16 13.08 5.80 8.29
C TYR A 16 12.63 4.34 8.20
N LEU A 17 13.37 3.51 7.49
CA LEU A 17 13.06 2.09 7.33
C LEU A 17 13.21 1.32 8.64
N ILE A 18 14.27 1.56 9.39
CA ILE A 18 14.49 0.95 10.70
C ILE A 18 13.33 1.31 11.64
N ILE A 19 12.98 2.58 11.75
CA ILE A 19 11.88 3.00 12.64
C ILE A 19 10.53 2.41 12.19
N PHE A 20 10.26 2.37 10.88
CA PHE A 20 9.05 1.74 10.35
C PHE A 20 8.94 0.26 10.75
N ILE A 21 10.02 -0.51 10.58
CA ILE A 21 10.05 -1.95 10.90
C ILE A 21 10.02 -2.18 12.42
N VAL A 22 10.83 -1.43 13.18
CA VAL A 22 10.94 -1.59 14.63
C VAL A 22 9.61 -1.27 15.34
N VAL A 23 8.88 -0.24 14.89
CA VAL A 23 7.55 0.07 15.43
C VAL A 23 6.61 -1.12 15.24
N GLN A 24 6.58 -1.74 14.06
CA GLN A 24 5.72 -2.88 13.81
C GLN A 24 6.07 -4.07 14.72
N ILE A 25 7.37 -4.37 14.84
CA ILE A 25 7.86 -5.46 15.70
C ILE A 25 7.50 -5.20 17.17
N ILE A 26 7.79 -4.01 17.69
CA ILE A 26 7.54 -3.69 19.09
C ILE A 26 6.03 -3.75 19.40
N VAL A 27 5.20 -3.17 18.54
CA VAL A 27 3.75 -3.14 18.76
C VAL A 27 3.16 -4.56 18.68
N MET A 28 3.63 -5.39 17.76
CA MET A 28 3.22 -6.79 17.66
C MET A 28 3.54 -7.56 18.94
N TYR A 29 4.81 -7.56 19.38
CA TYR A 29 5.22 -8.30 20.58
C TYR A 29 4.59 -7.75 21.87
N ALA A 30 4.45 -6.44 22.01
CA ALA A 30 3.75 -5.82 23.12
C ALA A 30 2.26 -6.20 23.11
N GLY A 31 1.61 -6.17 21.94
CA GLY A 31 0.22 -6.58 21.77
C GLY A 31 -0.02 -8.04 22.16
N VAL A 32 0.89 -8.94 21.75
CA VAL A 32 0.86 -10.36 22.18
C VAL A 32 0.92 -10.48 23.70
N GLY A 33 1.86 -9.77 24.35
CA GLY A 33 1.99 -9.82 25.82
C GLY A 33 0.76 -9.28 26.55
N ILE A 34 0.21 -8.16 26.07
CA ILE A 34 -1.01 -7.56 26.66
C ILE A 34 -2.21 -8.49 26.47
N TRP A 35 -2.40 -9.03 25.26
CA TRP A 35 -3.50 -9.93 24.95
C TRP A 35 -3.44 -11.21 25.79
N ALA A 36 -2.26 -11.85 25.84
CA ALA A 36 -2.03 -13.05 26.66
C ALA A 36 -2.37 -12.79 28.14
N GLY A 37 -1.93 -11.65 28.70
CA GLY A 37 -2.25 -11.27 30.07
C GLY A 37 -3.74 -11.04 30.32
N ILE A 38 -4.45 -10.37 29.41
CA ILE A 38 -5.90 -10.10 29.55
C ILE A 38 -6.71 -11.38 29.41
N LYS A 39 -6.34 -12.29 28.51
CA LYS A 39 -7.06 -13.53 28.22
C LYS A 39 -6.67 -14.70 29.14
N GLY A 40 -5.58 -14.56 29.90
CA GLY A 40 -5.02 -15.66 30.69
C GLY A 40 -4.39 -16.75 29.83
N GLU A 41 -3.97 -16.43 28.62
CA GLU A 41 -3.35 -17.34 27.64
C GLU A 41 -1.82 -17.34 27.79
N GLY A 42 -1.16 -18.45 27.37
CA GLY A 42 0.30 -18.48 27.31
C GLY A 42 0.83 -17.56 26.21
N TYR A 43 1.89 -16.79 26.51
CA TYR A 43 2.53 -15.88 25.54
C TYR A 43 2.89 -16.58 24.21
N GLN A 44 3.49 -17.77 24.28
CA GLN A 44 3.88 -18.55 23.10
C GLN A 44 2.67 -19.01 22.28
N ALA A 45 1.58 -19.40 22.94
CA ALA A 45 0.35 -19.79 22.25
C ALA A 45 -0.27 -18.60 21.51
N THR A 46 -0.30 -17.43 22.13
CA THR A 46 -0.79 -16.20 21.51
C THR A 46 0.09 -15.77 20.35
N LEU A 47 1.43 -15.89 20.45
CA LEU A 47 2.36 -15.60 19.38
C LEU A 47 2.15 -16.53 18.18
N LEU A 48 1.99 -17.83 18.44
CA LEU A 48 1.65 -18.83 17.42
C LEU A 48 0.32 -18.51 16.75
N ALA A 49 -0.68 -18.04 17.49
CA ALA A 49 -1.99 -17.69 16.95
C ALA A 49 -1.93 -16.51 15.97
N ILE A 50 -1.04 -15.52 16.19
CA ILE A 50 -0.78 -14.46 15.20
C ILE A 50 -0.09 -15.04 13.96
N SER A 51 0.99 -15.81 14.15
CA SER A 51 1.81 -16.32 13.04
C SER A 51 1.11 -17.36 12.17
N SER A 52 0.06 -18.00 12.66
CA SER A 52 -0.81 -18.91 11.90
C SER A 52 -2.09 -18.27 11.36
N GLY A 53 -2.33 -16.96 11.63
CA GLY A 53 -3.57 -16.29 11.25
C GLY A 53 -4.81 -16.71 12.05
N SER A 54 -4.66 -17.51 13.13
CA SER A 54 -5.81 -17.97 13.95
C SER A 54 -6.32 -16.92 14.94
N ASN A 55 -5.63 -15.78 15.12
CA ASN A 55 -6.12 -14.64 15.89
C ASN A 55 -6.14 -13.34 15.04
N PRO A 56 -7.05 -13.23 14.06
CA PRO A 56 -7.09 -12.09 13.14
C PRO A 56 -7.42 -10.76 13.85
N ILE A 57 -8.17 -10.79 14.95
CA ILE A 57 -8.49 -9.57 15.71
C ILE A 57 -7.21 -8.97 16.31
N LEU A 58 -6.38 -9.78 16.96
CA LEU A 58 -5.12 -9.30 17.54
C LEU A 58 -4.15 -8.82 16.44
N THR A 59 -4.08 -9.54 15.31
CA THR A 59 -3.29 -9.13 14.14
C THR A 59 -3.77 -7.78 13.61
N ALA A 60 -5.08 -7.58 13.46
CA ALA A 60 -5.66 -6.33 13.01
C ALA A 60 -5.37 -5.18 13.98
N LEU A 61 -5.57 -5.39 15.27
CA LEU A 61 -5.32 -4.37 16.30
C LEU A 61 -3.84 -3.96 16.35
N THR A 62 -2.92 -4.92 16.38
CA THR A 62 -1.48 -4.63 16.39
C THR A 62 -1.04 -3.90 15.12
N SER A 63 -1.55 -4.31 13.96
CA SER A 63 -1.31 -3.60 12.70
C SER A 63 -1.87 -2.17 12.73
N ALA A 64 -3.11 -1.98 13.18
CA ALA A 64 -3.72 -0.65 13.29
C ALA A 64 -2.92 0.28 14.21
N PHE A 65 -2.55 -0.20 15.40
CA PHE A 65 -1.75 0.58 16.36
C PHE A 65 -0.37 0.92 15.82
N SER A 66 0.31 -0.03 15.16
CA SER A 66 1.63 0.24 14.56
C SER A 66 1.55 1.31 13.47
N ASN A 67 0.51 1.29 12.63
CA ASN A 67 0.28 2.30 11.60
C ASN A 67 0.02 3.69 12.22
N VAL A 68 -0.80 3.77 13.26
CA VAL A 68 -1.05 5.03 13.98
C VAL A 68 0.23 5.58 14.60
N ILE A 69 1.01 4.75 15.29
CA ILE A 69 2.28 5.16 15.92
C ILE A 69 3.26 5.63 14.85
N THR A 70 3.37 4.90 13.73
CA THR A 70 4.20 5.30 12.58
C THR A 70 3.79 6.68 12.06
N LEU A 71 2.48 6.91 11.82
CA LEU A 71 1.98 8.22 11.40
C LEU A 71 2.36 9.32 12.38
N VAL A 72 2.15 9.09 13.68
CA VAL A 72 2.47 10.08 14.72
C VAL A 72 3.96 10.41 14.72
N ILE A 73 4.84 9.39 14.65
CA ILE A 73 6.29 9.60 14.62
C ILE A 73 6.69 10.43 13.40
N PHE A 74 6.34 10.00 12.19
CA PHE A 74 6.78 10.64 10.95
C PHE A 74 6.26 12.07 10.77
N LEU A 75 5.05 12.34 11.25
CA LEU A 75 4.45 13.67 11.17
C LEU A 75 5.00 14.62 12.26
N LYS A 76 5.14 14.15 13.51
CA LYS A 76 5.69 14.98 14.59
C LYS A 76 7.18 15.30 14.41
N THR A 77 7.97 14.37 13.92
CA THR A 77 9.38 14.59 13.58
C THR A 77 9.57 15.43 12.31
N LYS A 78 8.47 15.72 11.58
CA LYS A 78 8.49 16.42 10.29
C LYS A 78 9.34 15.72 9.21
N TRP A 79 9.54 14.41 9.34
CA TRP A 79 10.17 13.60 8.30
C TRP A 79 9.34 13.59 7.03
N THR A 80 8.02 13.70 7.18
CA THR A 80 7.07 13.92 6.09
C THR A 80 6.33 15.24 6.30
N PRO A 81 6.80 16.34 5.71
CA PRO A 81 6.10 17.61 5.77
C PRO A 81 4.81 17.54 4.92
N LEU A 82 3.69 17.83 5.53
CA LEU A 82 2.41 17.93 4.84
C LEU A 82 2.19 19.37 4.36
N THR A 83 1.70 19.51 3.13
CA THR A 83 1.24 20.78 2.57
C THR A 83 -0.23 20.68 2.16
N ARG A 84 -0.96 21.79 2.24
CA ARG A 84 -2.37 21.87 1.80
C ARG A 84 -2.51 22.40 0.37
N ASP A 85 -1.42 22.77 -0.27
CA ASP A 85 -1.41 23.48 -1.57
C ASP A 85 -2.16 22.71 -2.66
N TYR A 86 -1.97 21.38 -2.70
CA TYR A 86 -2.66 20.53 -3.66
C TYR A 86 -4.18 20.52 -3.45
N LEU A 87 -4.65 20.42 -2.21
CA LEU A 87 -6.08 20.44 -1.88
C LEU A 87 -6.69 21.84 -2.09
N LEU A 88 -5.94 22.90 -1.81
CA LEU A 88 -6.37 24.27 -2.07
C LEU A 88 -6.55 24.56 -3.58
N SER A 89 -5.86 23.81 -4.45
CA SER A 89 -6.07 23.87 -5.90
C SER A 89 -7.38 23.23 -6.38
N LYS A 90 -8.19 22.67 -5.48
CA LYS A 90 -9.47 21.99 -5.74
C LYS A 90 -9.37 20.89 -6.80
N PRO A 91 -8.52 19.86 -6.65
CA PRO A 91 -8.21 18.88 -7.68
C PRO A 91 -9.27 17.76 -7.80
N TRP A 92 -10.54 18.04 -7.52
CA TRP A 92 -11.60 17.05 -7.37
C TRP A 92 -11.79 16.16 -8.59
N VAL A 93 -11.76 16.75 -9.80
CA VAL A 93 -11.85 16.01 -11.06
C VAL A 93 -10.62 15.11 -11.26
N THR A 94 -9.44 15.56 -10.87
CA THR A 94 -8.22 14.72 -10.92
C THR A 94 -8.33 13.55 -9.95
N LEU A 95 -8.83 13.78 -8.74
CA LEU A 95 -9.04 12.73 -7.73
C LEU A 95 -10.11 11.72 -8.18
N LEU A 96 -11.17 12.17 -8.86
CA LEU A 96 -12.13 11.26 -9.49
C LEU A 96 -11.44 10.32 -10.50
N TRP A 97 -10.58 10.87 -11.38
CA TRP A 97 -9.82 10.04 -12.32
C TRP A 97 -8.82 9.10 -11.63
N VAL A 98 -8.25 9.50 -10.47
CA VAL A 98 -7.43 8.60 -9.65
C VAL A 98 -8.24 7.41 -9.16
N ALA A 99 -9.44 7.66 -8.63
CA ALA A 99 -10.32 6.58 -8.15
C ALA A 99 -10.78 5.66 -9.29
N LEU A 100 -11.21 6.23 -10.43
CA LEU A 100 -11.60 5.45 -11.61
C LEU A 100 -10.44 4.62 -12.16
N PHE A 101 -9.23 5.18 -12.18
CA PHE A 101 -8.04 4.44 -12.59
C PHE A 101 -7.75 3.26 -11.65
N ALA A 102 -7.82 3.49 -10.32
CA ALA A 102 -7.63 2.43 -9.34
C ALA A 102 -8.66 1.28 -9.55
N LEU A 103 -9.95 1.62 -9.71
CA LEU A 103 -11.00 0.64 -9.98
C LEU A 103 -10.77 -0.11 -11.31
N GLY A 104 -10.38 0.61 -12.36
CA GLY A 104 -10.13 0.03 -13.68
C GLY A 104 -8.89 -0.87 -13.75
N THR A 105 -7.96 -0.79 -12.78
CA THR A 105 -6.77 -1.65 -12.77
C THR A 105 -7.01 -3.02 -12.12
N ILE A 106 -8.04 -3.20 -11.32
CA ILE A 106 -8.25 -4.38 -10.49
C ILE A 106 -8.35 -5.66 -11.32
N ILE A 107 -9.29 -5.70 -12.26
CA ILE A 107 -9.52 -6.90 -13.10
C ILE A 107 -8.33 -7.18 -14.05
N PRO A 108 -7.79 -6.18 -14.80
CA PRO A 108 -6.64 -6.41 -15.65
C PRO A 108 -5.39 -6.87 -14.90
N LEU A 109 -5.12 -6.30 -13.72
CA LEU A 109 -3.97 -6.74 -12.91
C LEU A 109 -4.21 -8.14 -12.35
N GLY A 110 -5.39 -8.45 -11.82
CA GLY A 110 -5.74 -9.79 -11.37
C GLY A 110 -5.53 -10.83 -12.49
N PHE A 111 -6.00 -10.54 -13.71
CA PHE A 111 -5.78 -11.37 -14.88
C PHE A 111 -4.29 -11.59 -15.19
N ILE A 112 -3.49 -10.52 -15.16
CA ILE A 112 -2.03 -10.63 -15.39
C ILE A 112 -1.36 -11.47 -14.31
N TYR A 113 -1.71 -11.30 -13.02
CA TYR A 113 -1.16 -12.11 -11.94
C TYR A 113 -1.45 -13.60 -12.12
N GLU A 114 -2.68 -13.93 -12.49
CA GLU A 114 -3.07 -15.32 -12.75
C GLU A 114 -2.28 -15.92 -13.93
N GLN A 115 -2.06 -15.16 -15.01
CA GLN A 115 -1.27 -15.62 -16.16
C GLN A 115 0.22 -15.81 -15.84
N ILE A 116 0.77 -15.03 -14.92
CA ILE A 116 2.19 -15.14 -14.53
C ILE A 116 2.41 -16.28 -13.52
N GLY A 117 1.34 -16.75 -12.86
CA GLY A 117 1.43 -17.83 -11.88
C GLY A 117 2.22 -17.44 -10.62
N ILE A 118 2.14 -16.17 -10.20
CA ILE A 118 2.77 -15.71 -8.94
C ILE A 118 1.78 -15.96 -7.82
N GLU A 119 2.06 -16.96 -7.01
CA GLU A 119 1.24 -17.32 -5.85
C GLU A 119 1.87 -16.79 -4.55
N MET A 120 1.04 -16.54 -3.56
CA MET A 120 1.47 -16.24 -2.20
C MET A 120 1.82 -17.56 -1.51
N ASP A 121 2.79 -17.54 -0.58
CA ASP A 121 3.00 -18.74 0.24
C ASP A 121 1.77 -19.01 1.12
N GLU A 122 1.50 -20.28 1.38
CA GLU A 122 0.27 -20.73 2.05
C GLU A 122 0.04 -20.06 3.42
N ASN A 123 1.09 -19.86 4.20
CA ASN A 123 0.98 -19.23 5.51
C ASN A 123 0.64 -17.74 5.39
N ALA A 124 1.30 -17.02 4.49
CA ALA A 124 1.00 -15.60 4.25
C ALA A 124 -0.42 -15.43 3.69
N GLU A 125 -0.86 -16.31 2.82
CA GLU A 125 -2.21 -16.32 2.27
C GLU A 125 -3.26 -16.55 3.39
N GLN A 126 -3.03 -17.52 4.27
CA GLN A 126 -3.92 -17.80 5.40
C GLN A 126 -4.03 -16.62 6.36
N ILE A 127 -2.91 -15.98 6.72
CA ILE A 127 -2.90 -14.79 7.57
C ILE A 127 -3.67 -13.66 6.88
N PHE A 128 -3.40 -13.40 5.60
CA PHE A 128 -4.06 -12.35 4.85
C PHE A 128 -5.57 -12.61 4.71
N ALA A 129 -5.97 -13.83 4.34
CA ALA A 129 -7.37 -14.22 4.22
C ALA A 129 -8.14 -14.09 5.54
N SER A 130 -7.53 -14.51 6.66
CA SER A 130 -8.14 -14.38 7.99
C SER A 130 -8.35 -12.91 8.36
N LEU A 131 -7.37 -12.07 8.08
CA LEU A 131 -7.41 -10.64 8.37
C LEU A 131 -8.43 -9.89 7.49
N MET A 132 -8.61 -10.31 6.23
CA MET A 132 -9.61 -9.76 5.32
C MET A 132 -11.06 -10.08 5.72
N LYS A 133 -11.30 -11.11 6.51
CA LYS A 133 -12.63 -11.45 7.03
C LYS A 133 -13.01 -10.62 8.26
N GLU A 134 -12.03 -9.98 8.91
CA GLU A 134 -12.27 -9.17 10.10
C GLU A 134 -12.57 -7.71 9.77
N PRO A 135 -13.63 -7.09 10.34
CA PRO A 135 -13.90 -5.66 10.14
C PRO A 135 -12.74 -4.75 10.56
N TRP A 136 -12.04 -5.10 11.66
CA TRP A 136 -10.84 -4.40 12.10
C TRP A 136 -9.65 -4.58 11.15
N GLY A 137 -9.64 -5.66 10.37
CA GLY A 137 -8.70 -5.87 9.26
C GLY A 137 -8.84 -4.79 8.20
N TYR A 138 -10.07 -4.40 7.84
CA TYR A 138 -10.29 -3.29 6.92
C TYR A 138 -9.77 -1.96 7.49
N VAL A 139 -10.01 -1.69 8.77
CA VAL A 139 -9.46 -0.48 9.41
C VAL A 139 -7.94 -0.47 9.36
N ALA A 140 -7.31 -1.61 9.67
CA ALA A 140 -5.85 -1.72 9.69
C ALA A 140 -5.22 -1.65 8.30
N ILE A 141 -5.67 -2.50 7.36
CA ILE A 141 -5.07 -2.66 6.03
C ILE A 141 -5.73 -1.75 4.99
N GLY A 142 -7.06 -1.65 5.01
CA GLY A 142 -7.81 -0.85 4.02
C GLY A 142 -7.63 0.64 4.22
N ILE A 143 -7.57 1.11 5.47
CA ILE A 143 -7.52 2.54 5.78
C ILE A 143 -6.14 2.96 6.29
N LEU A 144 -5.71 2.46 7.45
CA LEU A 144 -4.53 3.00 8.14
C LEU A 144 -3.21 2.70 7.42
N ALA A 145 -3.06 1.49 6.84
CA ALA A 145 -1.86 1.13 6.12
C ALA A 145 -1.59 2.05 4.92
N PRO A 146 -2.54 2.34 3.99
CA PRO A 146 -2.31 3.29 2.91
C PRO A 146 -1.82 4.66 3.38
N PHE A 147 -2.36 5.18 4.49
CA PHE A 147 -1.89 6.46 5.03
C PHE A 147 -0.47 6.36 5.59
N ALA A 148 -0.18 5.37 6.41
CA ALA A 148 1.14 5.20 7.04
C ALA A 148 2.22 4.93 5.98
N GLU A 149 1.94 4.05 5.03
CA GLU A 149 2.89 3.69 3.99
C GLU A 149 3.18 4.83 3.03
N GLU A 150 2.17 5.61 2.60
CA GLU A 150 2.41 6.79 1.77
C GLU A 150 3.21 7.86 2.52
N VAL A 151 2.97 8.06 3.81
CA VAL A 151 3.74 8.97 4.65
C VAL A 151 5.20 8.53 4.73
N VAL A 152 5.47 7.24 4.92
CA VAL A 152 6.83 6.70 5.00
C VAL A 152 7.50 6.69 3.63
N PHE A 153 6.91 5.99 2.65
CA PHE A 153 7.60 5.67 1.40
C PHE A 153 7.60 6.84 0.40
N ARG A 154 6.53 7.65 0.33
CA ARG A 154 6.48 8.82 -0.57
C ARG A 154 6.87 10.09 0.14
N GLY A 155 6.34 10.29 1.35
CA GLY A 155 6.58 11.49 2.14
C GLY A 155 8.00 11.62 2.68
N ALA A 156 8.62 10.54 3.13
CA ALA A 156 9.98 10.54 3.65
C ALA A 156 11.00 9.93 2.67
N VAL A 157 10.91 8.65 2.32
CA VAL A 157 11.92 7.94 1.50
C VAL A 157 12.05 8.54 0.11
N LEU A 158 10.97 8.54 -0.70
CA LEU A 158 11.02 9.05 -2.07
C LEU A 158 11.37 10.53 -2.12
N ARG A 159 10.81 11.33 -1.21
CA ARG A 159 11.15 12.76 -1.11
C ARG A 159 12.64 12.97 -0.89
N THR A 160 13.27 12.18 -0.02
CA THR A 160 14.71 12.24 0.24
C THR A 160 15.50 11.81 -0.99
N LEU A 161 15.15 10.68 -1.64
CA LEU A 161 15.77 10.22 -2.89
C LEU A 161 15.71 11.27 -4.01
N LEU A 162 14.55 11.91 -4.18
CA LEU A 162 14.39 13.00 -5.15
C LEU A 162 15.24 14.24 -4.82
N GLY A 163 15.55 14.47 -3.54
CA GLY A 163 16.47 15.52 -3.09
C GLY A 163 17.94 15.19 -3.31
N LEU A 164 18.28 13.90 -3.35
CA LEU A 164 19.65 13.42 -3.61
C LEU A 164 19.97 13.38 -5.11
N MET A 165 18.97 13.16 -5.95
CA MET A 165 19.15 12.92 -7.37
C MET A 165 18.87 14.16 -8.21
N SER A 166 19.45 14.22 -9.41
CA SER A 166 19.12 15.25 -10.38
C SER A 166 17.69 15.10 -10.91
N LYS A 167 17.09 16.19 -11.34
CA LYS A 167 15.73 16.18 -11.92
C LYS A 167 15.57 15.21 -13.11
N LYS A 168 16.65 14.88 -13.81
CA LYS A 168 16.66 13.92 -14.93
C LYS A 168 16.49 12.48 -14.44
N ASN A 169 16.97 12.17 -13.25
CA ASN A 169 17.01 10.82 -12.67
C ASN A 169 15.81 10.53 -11.74
N HIS A 170 14.71 11.28 -11.85
CA HIS A 170 13.54 11.11 -10.96
C HIS A 170 12.92 9.71 -11.05
N TRP A 171 12.96 9.05 -12.21
CA TRP A 171 12.48 7.69 -12.37
C TRP A 171 13.33 6.68 -11.58
N VAL A 172 14.64 6.90 -11.49
CA VAL A 172 15.52 6.05 -10.65
C VAL A 172 15.12 6.18 -9.18
N ALA A 173 14.86 7.40 -8.70
CA ALA A 173 14.37 7.61 -7.34
C ALA A 173 13.02 6.90 -7.09
N ILE A 174 12.09 6.97 -8.07
CA ILE A 174 10.80 6.30 -8.00
C ILE A 174 10.98 4.78 -7.96
N MET A 175 11.81 4.21 -8.83
CA MET A 175 12.09 2.78 -8.87
C MET A 175 12.70 2.27 -7.56
N ILE A 176 13.70 2.97 -7.01
CA ILE A 176 14.32 2.60 -5.73
C ILE A 176 13.27 2.63 -4.60
N SER A 177 12.47 3.69 -4.52
CA SER A 177 11.42 3.79 -3.50
C SER A 177 10.35 2.71 -3.65
N ALA A 178 9.96 2.37 -4.89
CA ALA A 178 9.00 1.31 -5.17
C ALA A 178 9.57 -0.09 -4.85
N ALA A 179 10.83 -0.33 -5.16
CA ALA A 179 11.50 -1.59 -4.80
C ALA A 179 11.62 -1.76 -3.28
N ILE A 180 12.01 -0.71 -2.54
CA ILE A 180 12.04 -0.74 -1.08
C ILE A 180 10.63 -1.01 -0.53
N PHE A 181 9.61 -0.37 -1.07
CA PHE A 181 8.22 -0.58 -0.69
C PHE A 181 7.76 -2.03 -0.92
N GLY A 182 8.17 -2.64 -2.03
CA GLY A 182 7.91 -4.05 -2.28
C GLY A 182 8.64 -4.97 -1.29
N LEU A 183 9.92 -4.71 -1.03
CA LEU A 183 10.76 -5.55 -0.16
C LEU A 183 10.26 -5.64 1.29
N VAL A 184 9.66 -4.60 1.84
CA VAL A 184 9.14 -4.62 3.22
C VAL A 184 7.93 -5.55 3.41
N HIS A 185 7.30 -6.03 2.34
CA HIS A 185 6.20 -7.00 2.41
C HIS A 185 6.69 -8.45 2.61
N ALA A 186 7.98 -8.72 2.39
CA ALA A 186 8.63 -10.02 2.63
C ALA A 186 7.98 -11.24 1.92
N ASN A 187 7.14 -11.01 0.91
CA ASN A 187 6.45 -12.03 0.11
C ASN A 187 6.54 -11.66 -1.38
N VAL A 188 6.83 -12.63 -2.25
CA VAL A 188 7.08 -12.39 -3.69
C VAL A 188 5.86 -11.83 -4.41
N ALA A 189 4.67 -12.38 -4.16
CA ALA A 189 3.44 -11.90 -4.78
C ALA A 189 3.13 -10.46 -4.38
N GLN A 190 3.23 -10.17 -3.08
CA GLN A 190 3.06 -8.82 -2.56
C GLN A 190 4.17 -7.88 -3.04
N PHE A 191 5.43 -8.36 -3.16
CA PHE A 191 6.53 -7.56 -3.71
C PHE A 191 6.21 -7.05 -5.12
N VAL A 192 5.77 -7.93 -6.02
CA VAL A 192 5.48 -7.56 -7.41
C VAL A 192 4.33 -6.55 -7.46
N ASN A 193 3.25 -6.80 -6.71
CA ASN A 193 2.11 -5.88 -6.62
C ASN A 193 2.54 -4.51 -6.06
N ALA A 194 3.23 -4.50 -4.92
CA ALA A 194 3.69 -3.28 -4.27
C ALA A 194 4.72 -2.52 -5.12
N LEU A 195 5.56 -3.21 -5.89
CA LEU A 195 6.48 -2.58 -6.85
C LEU A 195 5.71 -1.83 -7.94
N LEU A 196 4.75 -2.49 -8.60
CA LEU A 196 3.94 -1.88 -9.67
C LEU A 196 3.10 -0.72 -9.14
N LEU A 197 2.40 -0.93 -8.04
CA LEU A 197 1.65 0.12 -7.35
C LEU A 197 2.59 1.26 -6.92
N GLY A 198 3.76 0.91 -6.40
CA GLY A 198 4.79 1.82 -5.95
C GLY A 198 5.30 2.77 -7.01
N LEU A 199 5.44 2.30 -8.25
CA LEU A 199 5.83 3.13 -9.39
C LEU A 199 4.75 4.19 -9.71
N LEU A 200 3.48 3.79 -9.71
CA LEU A 200 2.35 4.70 -9.93
C LEU A 200 2.24 5.75 -8.83
N LEU A 201 2.27 5.33 -7.58
CA LEU A 201 2.21 6.19 -6.40
C LEU A 201 3.39 7.17 -6.37
N GLY A 202 4.60 6.70 -6.69
CA GLY A 202 5.80 7.53 -6.78
C GLY A 202 5.72 8.55 -7.91
N TRP A 203 5.18 8.15 -9.07
CA TRP A 203 4.94 9.07 -10.17
C TRP A 203 3.92 10.16 -9.80
N MET A 204 2.80 9.79 -9.17
CA MET A 204 1.80 10.77 -8.70
C MET A 204 2.40 11.74 -7.69
N TYR A 205 3.18 11.25 -6.73
CA TYR A 205 3.89 12.11 -5.78
C TYR A 205 4.90 13.03 -6.46
N TYR A 206 5.70 12.51 -7.40
CA TYR A 206 6.65 13.33 -8.16
C TYR A 206 5.96 14.48 -8.90
N ARG A 207 4.79 14.21 -9.49
CA ARG A 207 4.01 15.20 -10.27
C ARG A 207 3.34 16.25 -9.40
N THR A 208 2.79 15.86 -8.27
CA THR A 208 1.93 16.72 -7.43
C THR A 208 2.63 17.28 -6.19
N LYS A 209 3.70 16.64 -5.74
CA LYS A 209 4.33 16.88 -4.43
C LYS A 209 3.36 16.73 -3.26
N SER A 210 2.29 15.98 -3.45
CA SER A 210 1.25 15.70 -2.48
C SER A 210 1.06 14.19 -2.31
N LEU A 211 0.75 13.78 -1.10
CA LEU A 211 0.40 12.39 -0.78
C LEU A 211 -1.04 12.04 -1.19
N VAL A 212 -1.91 13.05 -1.35
CA VAL A 212 -3.36 12.86 -1.50
C VAL A 212 -3.74 11.94 -2.67
N PRO A 213 -3.22 12.12 -3.91
CA PRO A 213 -3.56 11.21 -5.00
C PRO A 213 -3.08 9.78 -4.77
N GLY A 214 -1.87 9.64 -4.17
CA GLY A 214 -1.32 8.34 -3.82
C GLY A 214 -2.15 7.63 -2.75
N ILE A 215 -2.48 8.32 -1.66
CA ILE A 215 -3.34 7.78 -0.59
C ILE A 215 -4.69 7.33 -1.16
N LEU A 216 -5.32 8.14 -2.02
CA LEU A 216 -6.61 7.79 -2.62
C LEU A 216 -6.51 6.52 -3.49
N LEU A 217 -5.52 6.46 -4.38
CA LEU A 217 -5.32 5.27 -5.23
C LEU A 217 -5.06 4.02 -4.39
N HIS A 218 -4.17 4.12 -3.42
CA HIS A 218 -3.79 3.02 -2.54
C HIS A 218 -4.97 2.56 -1.68
N TRP A 219 -5.73 3.51 -1.10
CA TRP A 219 -6.93 3.22 -0.34
C TRP A 219 -8.00 2.51 -1.18
N VAL A 220 -8.28 2.98 -2.39
CA VAL A 220 -9.25 2.33 -3.30
C VAL A 220 -8.78 0.91 -3.64
N ASN A 221 -7.49 0.72 -3.96
CA ASN A 221 -6.92 -0.59 -4.24
C ASN A 221 -7.11 -1.58 -3.07
N ASN A 222 -6.73 -1.19 -1.86
CA ASN A 222 -6.86 -2.04 -0.67
C ASN A 222 -8.33 -2.26 -0.26
N THR A 223 -9.19 -1.25 -0.44
CA THR A 223 -10.63 -1.39 -0.22
C THR A 223 -11.23 -2.43 -1.17
N MET A 224 -10.85 -2.40 -2.44
CA MET A 224 -11.34 -3.38 -3.40
C MET A 224 -10.82 -4.79 -3.13
N ALA A 225 -9.55 -4.92 -2.71
CA ALA A 225 -9.03 -6.21 -2.26
C ALA A 225 -9.85 -6.78 -1.09
N TYR A 226 -10.17 -5.92 -0.09
CA TYR A 226 -11.03 -6.31 1.03
C TYR A 226 -12.44 -6.70 0.56
N VAL A 227 -13.07 -5.90 -0.29
CA VAL A 227 -14.42 -6.16 -0.80
C VAL A 227 -14.45 -7.49 -1.58
N LEU A 228 -13.52 -7.68 -2.51
CA LEU A 228 -13.44 -8.92 -3.30
C LEU A 228 -13.23 -10.16 -2.42
N SER A 229 -12.32 -10.09 -1.45
CA SER A 229 -12.08 -11.19 -0.49
C SER A 229 -13.33 -11.55 0.34
N ASN A 230 -14.25 -10.60 0.56
CA ASN A 230 -15.50 -10.85 1.30
C ASN A 230 -16.67 -11.30 0.41
N ILE A 231 -16.68 -10.90 -0.87
CA ILE A 231 -17.68 -11.34 -1.84
C ILE A 231 -17.37 -12.77 -2.33
N MET A 232 -16.07 -13.16 -2.35
CA MET A 232 -15.58 -14.43 -2.86
C MET A 232 -14.95 -15.30 -1.75
N PRO A 233 -15.68 -15.67 -0.71
CA PRO A 233 -15.08 -16.31 0.49
C PRO A 233 -14.59 -17.74 0.25
N GLN A 234 -14.86 -18.36 -0.88
CA GLN A 234 -14.56 -19.76 -1.21
C GLN A 234 -13.77 -19.95 -2.50
N SER A 235 -13.26 -18.88 -3.10
CA SER A 235 -12.43 -18.99 -4.30
C SER A 235 -10.98 -19.28 -3.91
N ASP A 236 -10.29 -20.06 -4.74
CA ASP A 236 -8.82 -20.25 -4.64
C ASP A 236 -8.05 -18.94 -4.98
N GLY A 237 -8.71 -17.79 -4.86
CA GLY A 237 -8.17 -16.49 -5.18
C GLY A 237 -8.04 -16.19 -6.68
N LYS A 238 -8.57 -17.06 -7.55
CA LYS A 238 -8.47 -16.90 -8.99
C LYS A 238 -9.52 -15.92 -9.52
N LEU A 239 -9.11 -15.10 -10.48
CA LEU A 239 -10.00 -14.14 -11.13
C LEU A 239 -11.20 -14.81 -11.81
N ILE A 240 -10.98 -16.01 -12.37
CA ILE A 240 -12.04 -16.78 -13.08
C ILE A 240 -13.20 -17.14 -12.14
N ASP A 241 -12.94 -17.31 -10.84
CA ASP A 241 -13.97 -17.68 -9.85
C ASP A 241 -14.98 -16.55 -9.64
N LEU A 242 -14.55 -15.29 -9.81
CA LEU A 242 -15.44 -14.12 -9.81
C LEU A 242 -16.52 -14.21 -10.90
N PHE A 243 -16.25 -14.99 -11.95
CA PHE A 243 -17.11 -15.17 -13.12
C PHE A 243 -17.69 -16.58 -13.21
N HIS A 244 -17.72 -17.32 -12.09
CA HIS A 244 -18.25 -18.68 -11.99
C HIS A 244 -17.67 -19.66 -13.03
N GLY A 245 -16.39 -19.49 -13.38
CA GLY A 245 -15.69 -20.32 -14.35
C GLY A 245 -15.94 -19.94 -15.82
N ASP A 246 -16.70 -18.87 -16.10
CA ASP A 246 -16.98 -18.44 -17.48
C ASP A 246 -15.86 -17.52 -18.01
N GLU A 247 -14.97 -18.11 -18.81
CA GLU A 247 -13.86 -17.37 -19.44
C GLU A 247 -14.32 -16.21 -20.34
N LYS A 248 -15.46 -16.35 -21.04
CA LYS A 248 -15.96 -15.29 -21.93
C LYS A 248 -16.37 -14.06 -21.12
N ILE A 249 -17.10 -14.28 -20.03
CA ILE A 249 -17.50 -13.20 -19.13
C ILE A 249 -16.26 -12.55 -18.51
N MET A 250 -15.26 -13.33 -18.10
CA MET A 250 -13.99 -12.83 -17.59
C MET A 250 -13.28 -11.93 -18.63
N TYR A 251 -13.15 -12.37 -19.90
CA TYR A 251 -12.53 -11.54 -20.93
C TYR A 251 -13.33 -10.26 -21.23
N TYR A 252 -14.67 -10.31 -21.19
CA TYR A 252 -15.49 -9.11 -21.31
C TYR A 252 -15.24 -8.16 -20.14
N ALA A 253 -15.14 -8.67 -18.90
CA ALA A 253 -14.84 -7.85 -17.73
C ALA A 253 -13.46 -7.19 -17.82
N VAL A 254 -12.44 -7.92 -18.32
CA VAL A 254 -11.11 -7.35 -18.62
C VAL A 254 -11.24 -6.21 -19.64
N GLY A 255 -11.96 -6.44 -20.74
CA GLY A 255 -12.19 -5.43 -21.78
C GLY A 255 -12.90 -4.17 -21.25
N PHE A 256 -13.98 -4.33 -20.49
CA PHE A 256 -14.69 -3.22 -19.87
C PHE A 256 -13.82 -2.45 -18.84
N SER A 257 -13.03 -3.19 -18.04
CA SER A 257 -12.09 -2.56 -17.11
C SER A 257 -11.02 -1.74 -17.82
N LEU A 258 -10.51 -2.22 -18.97
CA LEU A 258 -9.58 -1.46 -19.82
C LEU A 258 -10.23 -0.19 -20.38
N CYS A 259 -11.52 -0.22 -20.73
CA CYS A 259 -12.28 0.97 -21.16
C CYS A 259 -12.40 2.04 -20.06
N ILE A 260 -12.28 1.66 -18.79
CA ILE A 260 -12.20 2.61 -17.67
C ILE A 260 -10.76 3.01 -17.39
N MET A 261 -9.83 2.02 -17.34
CA MET A 261 -8.43 2.22 -16.97
C MET A 261 -7.71 3.15 -17.96
N ILE A 262 -7.82 2.88 -19.27
CA ILE A 262 -7.06 3.62 -20.30
C ILE A 262 -7.45 5.10 -20.34
N PRO A 263 -8.74 5.48 -20.47
CA PRO A 263 -9.12 6.90 -20.44
C PRO A 263 -8.74 7.58 -19.12
N SER A 264 -8.89 6.88 -17.98
CA SER A 264 -8.50 7.42 -16.69
C SER A 264 -7.00 7.70 -16.63
N PHE A 265 -6.17 6.78 -17.11
CA PHE A 265 -4.71 6.97 -17.17
C PHE A 265 -4.32 8.17 -18.07
N ILE A 266 -4.96 8.30 -19.24
CA ILE A 266 -4.74 9.44 -20.14
C ILE A 266 -5.10 10.75 -19.43
N GLN A 267 -6.25 10.79 -18.74
CA GLN A 267 -6.65 11.96 -17.96
C GLN A 267 -5.65 12.29 -16.83
N LEU A 268 -5.10 11.27 -16.17
CA LEU A 268 -4.07 11.48 -15.16
C LEU A 268 -2.78 12.07 -15.76
N ILE A 269 -2.32 11.58 -16.91
CA ILE A 269 -1.17 12.14 -17.62
C ILE A 269 -1.37 13.63 -17.92
N ILE A 270 -2.57 14.00 -18.35
CA ILE A 270 -2.92 15.39 -18.70
C ILE A 270 -3.06 16.28 -17.45
N ARG A 271 -3.72 15.78 -16.40
CA ARG A 271 -4.14 16.57 -15.23
C ARG A 271 -3.12 16.62 -14.10
N LEU A 272 -2.35 15.57 -13.89
CA LEU A 272 -1.25 15.58 -12.93
C LEU A 272 -0.10 16.43 -13.46
N LYS A 273 -0.29 17.76 -13.46
CA LYS A 273 0.71 18.71 -13.93
C LYS A 273 1.90 18.73 -12.99
N LYS A 274 3.09 18.83 -13.55
CA LYS A 274 4.32 19.08 -12.81
C LYS A 274 4.16 20.37 -12.02
N VAL A 275 4.25 20.31 -10.69
CA VAL A 275 4.35 21.54 -9.89
C VAL A 275 5.62 22.26 -10.34
N LYS A 276 5.46 23.51 -10.78
CA LYS A 276 6.62 24.38 -11.09
C LYS A 276 7.42 24.52 -9.79
N ALA A 277 8.67 24.07 -9.81
CA ALA A 277 9.59 24.14 -8.69
C ALA A 277 10.09 25.58 -8.52
#